data_d4b99dca3d874b9c19c8669fbcb5e261
#
_entry.id   d4b99dca3d874b9c19c8669fbcb5e261
#
_cell.length_a   1.000
_cell.length_b   1.000
_cell.length_c   1.000
_cell.angle_alpha   90.00
_cell.angle_beta   90.00
_cell.angle_gamma   90.00
#
_symmetry.space_group_name_H-M   'P 1'
#
loop_
_entity.id
_entity.type
_entity.pdbx_description
1 polymer ?
#
loop_
_entity_poly.entity_id
_entity_poly.type
_entity_poly.pdbx_seq_one_letter_code
_entity_poly.pdbx_strand_id
1 'polypeptide(L)'
;QENFDEYFGTAVIQPAPGNPDVAFNLSKGPPPIPFNVLPNGTAPFVGTNFAGRTASYYDPNIRSPYVMNWNAGFQWQFSRTMLVELSYQGSAGVGLLNWWDINAIPLDISKNFDELDRIRRAAQNYKPWPHFGAITHFSNYGHNTFHSGTVRYEKRFSHGLSLASHYTRSKAIDEASGEGGAGGITFYNRRLEKARSDYDVTNRWVTYATYQLPVGRGRRFLGSSGGVLNAALGGWELDVIQTLENGAPFGFSFSGTSNVYLPGTLRTNMAPGKTYNDIKIPWDSHGPCRHTVACALPWADINAFAYPPSFTPGQSGRNIQTSPGILWHQMSLVKGIPITERLQGRLKYDINNPFKRYFFSRPGSTVDFRNPQLFGKVTASSGSFSGLVGRLYQSVEFRLEF
;
A
#
# COMPACT_ATOMS: atom_id res chain seq x y z
N GLN A 1 21.41 -0.36 -20.79
CA GLN A 1 21.15 -0.31 -22.27
C GLN A 1 19.65 -0.21 -22.60
N GLU A 2 18.75 -0.39 -21.64
CA GLU A 2 17.31 -0.51 -21.93
C GLU A 2 16.52 0.80 -21.97
N ASN A 3 17.06 1.95 -21.60
CA ASN A 3 16.26 3.18 -21.47
C ASN A 3 16.69 4.33 -22.39
N PHE A 4 17.55 4.11 -23.37
CA PHE A 4 17.93 5.17 -24.30
C PHE A 4 16.84 5.46 -25.34
N ASP A 5 16.03 4.48 -25.67
CA ASP A 5 15.01 4.58 -26.71
C ASP A 5 13.73 5.31 -26.25
N GLU A 6 13.40 5.27 -24.98
CA GLU A 6 12.18 5.88 -24.44
C GLU A 6 12.23 7.42 -24.38
N TYR A 7 13.40 8.00 -24.27
CA TYR A 7 13.55 9.45 -24.08
C TYR A 7 13.72 10.26 -25.35
N PHE A 8 14.12 9.64 -26.45
CA PHE A 8 14.37 10.32 -27.71
C PHE A 8 13.34 10.02 -28.81
N GLY A 9 12.54 8.98 -28.66
CA GLY A 9 11.70 8.45 -29.74
C GLY A 9 10.31 9.06 -29.86
N THR A 10 9.70 9.55 -28.80
CA THR A 10 8.28 9.89 -28.79
C THR A 10 7.95 11.33 -29.21
N ALA A 11 8.90 12.22 -29.19
CA ALA A 11 8.63 13.65 -29.45
C ALA A 11 8.59 14.05 -30.92
N VAL A 12 9.05 13.20 -31.84
CA VAL A 12 9.26 13.58 -33.25
C VAL A 12 8.11 13.14 -34.17
N ILE A 13 7.30 12.18 -33.75
CA ILE A 13 6.37 11.49 -34.68
C ILE A 13 4.90 11.81 -34.40
N GLN A 14 4.54 12.44 -33.28
CA GLN A 14 3.15 12.84 -33.04
C GLN A 14 2.88 14.27 -33.56
N PRO A 15 1.94 14.45 -34.49
CA PRO A 15 1.40 15.76 -34.72
C PRO A 15 0.75 16.32 -33.48
N ALA A 16 0.82 17.63 -33.27
CA ALA A 16 0.18 18.27 -32.12
C ALA A 16 -1.30 17.84 -32.03
N PRO A 17 -1.87 17.65 -30.84
CA PRO A 17 -3.28 17.31 -30.71
C PRO A 17 -4.16 18.30 -31.50
N GLY A 18 -4.97 17.79 -32.43
CA GLY A 18 -5.81 18.60 -33.31
C GLY A 18 -5.21 18.94 -34.68
N ASN A 19 -3.99 18.54 -35.01
CA ASN A 19 -3.45 18.66 -36.34
C ASN A 19 -3.91 17.47 -37.19
N PRO A 20 -4.64 17.69 -38.32
CA PRO A 20 -5.09 16.62 -39.22
C PRO A 20 -3.98 16.04 -40.10
N ASP A 21 -2.76 16.56 -40.03
CA ASP A 21 -1.65 16.11 -40.85
C ASP A 21 -1.22 14.67 -40.49
N VAL A 22 -0.94 13.89 -41.51
CA VAL A 22 -0.48 12.51 -41.37
C VAL A 22 0.94 12.52 -40.79
N ALA A 23 1.16 11.87 -39.64
CA ALA A 23 2.46 11.81 -38.98
C ALA A 23 3.54 11.18 -39.90
N PHE A 24 3.21 10.08 -40.59
CA PHE A 24 4.01 9.43 -41.62
C PHE A 24 3.18 8.40 -42.38
N ASN A 25 3.67 7.99 -43.55
CA ASN A 25 3.02 6.97 -44.37
C ASN A 25 3.60 5.60 -44.01
N LEU A 26 2.77 4.66 -43.57
CA LEU A 26 3.17 3.30 -43.17
C LEU A 26 3.98 2.55 -44.23
N SER A 27 3.70 2.80 -45.54
CA SER A 27 4.45 2.16 -46.63
C SER A 27 5.88 2.66 -46.78
N LYS A 28 6.20 3.85 -46.23
CA LYS A 28 7.54 4.45 -46.24
C LYS A 28 8.29 4.27 -44.93
N GLY A 29 7.64 3.71 -43.91
CA GLY A 29 8.15 3.62 -42.55
C GLY A 29 8.20 4.97 -41.85
N PRO A 30 8.57 4.98 -40.54
CA PRO A 30 8.78 6.22 -39.82
C PRO A 30 9.96 6.99 -40.40
N PRO A 31 9.92 8.33 -40.37
CA PRO A 31 11.03 9.15 -40.83
C PRO A 31 12.28 8.80 -40.02
N PRO A 32 13.45 8.69 -40.62
CA PRO A 32 14.69 8.42 -39.92
C PRO A 32 14.95 9.55 -38.91
N ILE A 33 15.15 9.15 -37.62
CA ILE A 33 15.54 10.10 -36.60
C ILE A 33 17.02 10.41 -36.81
N PRO A 34 17.42 11.64 -37.13
CA PRO A 34 18.81 11.96 -37.29
C PRO A 34 19.51 11.99 -35.92
N PHE A 35 20.08 10.86 -35.50
CA PHE A 35 20.99 10.81 -34.38
C PHE A 35 22.37 11.29 -34.82
N ASN A 36 22.64 12.57 -34.70
CA ASN A 36 24.01 13.08 -34.79
C ASN A 36 24.69 12.84 -33.42
N VAL A 37 25.27 11.66 -33.23
CA VAL A 37 26.13 11.40 -32.07
C VAL A 37 27.54 11.90 -32.39
N LEU A 38 28.04 12.82 -31.59
CA LEU A 38 29.42 13.30 -31.65
C LEU A 38 30.39 12.17 -31.31
N PRO A 39 31.66 12.24 -31.74
CA PRO A 39 32.66 11.19 -31.43
C PRO A 39 32.89 10.92 -29.94
N ASN A 40 32.49 11.86 -29.07
CA ASN A 40 32.53 11.71 -27.62
C ASN A 40 31.29 11.00 -27.02
N GLY A 41 30.39 10.47 -27.86
CA GLY A 41 29.18 9.79 -27.43
C GLY A 41 28.03 10.71 -27.01
N THR A 42 28.17 12.03 -27.16
CA THR A 42 27.10 12.98 -26.87
C THR A 42 26.32 13.33 -28.14
N ALA A 43 25.02 13.55 -28.04
CA ALA A 43 24.23 14.10 -29.13
C ALA A 43 24.28 15.63 -29.04
N PRO A 44 24.57 16.34 -30.17
CA PRO A 44 24.44 17.80 -30.18
C PRO A 44 22.97 18.15 -29.94
N PHE A 45 22.75 19.08 -29.05
CA PHE A 45 21.41 19.62 -28.85
C PHE A 45 20.98 20.38 -30.12
N VAL A 46 20.07 19.81 -30.86
CA VAL A 46 19.53 20.44 -32.07
C VAL A 46 18.37 21.35 -31.66
N GLY A 47 18.63 22.64 -31.57
CA GLY A 47 17.62 23.69 -31.36
C GLY A 47 17.86 24.51 -30.07
N THR A 48 17.50 25.79 -30.16
CA THR A 48 17.76 26.79 -29.11
C THR A 48 16.68 26.86 -28.01
N ASN A 49 15.66 26.01 -28.05
CA ASN A 49 14.48 26.16 -27.23
C ASN A 49 14.29 24.96 -26.26
N PHE A 50 15.16 24.86 -25.25
CA PHE A 50 15.02 23.89 -24.17
C PHE A 50 14.21 24.42 -22.98
N ALA A 51 13.75 25.68 -23.03
CA ALA A 51 13.01 26.29 -21.95
C ALA A 51 11.79 25.43 -21.59
N GLY A 52 11.83 24.81 -20.41
CA GLY A 52 10.75 23.98 -19.87
C GLY A 52 10.80 22.49 -20.25
N ARG A 53 11.75 22.00 -21.05
CA ARG A 53 11.88 20.55 -21.30
C ARG A 53 12.46 19.83 -20.09
N THR A 54 11.90 18.68 -19.77
CA THR A 54 12.40 17.80 -18.72
C THR A 54 13.62 17.01 -19.21
N ALA A 55 14.53 16.73 -18.30
CA ALA A 55 15.66 15.83 -18.52
C ALA A 55 15.67 14.76 -17.42
N SER A 56 16.24 13.61 -17.72
CA SER A 56 16.45 12.55 -16.73
C SER A 56 17.81 11.92 -16.94
N TYR A 57 18.51 11.59 -15.86
CA TYR A 57 19.76 10.87 -15.96
C TYR A 57 20.06 10.07 -14.68
N TYR A 58 20.85 9.03 -14.84
CA TYR A 58 21.37 8.24 -13.73
C TYR A 58 22.72 8.81 -13.30
N ASP A 59 22.96 8.83 -11.99
CA ASP A 59 24.25 9.16 -11.42
C ASP A 59 25.31 8.21 -12.00
N PRO A 60 26.38 8.73 -12.65
CA PRO A 60 27.43 7.88 -13.18
C PRO A 60 28.18 7.09 -12.11
N ASN A 61 28.09 7.49 -10.84
CA ASN A 61 28.70 6.82 -9.68
C ASN A 61 27.71 5.94 -8.92
N ILE A 62 26.58 5.56 -9.54
CA ILE A 62 25.59 4.70 -8.91
C ILE A 62 26.21 3.36 -8.50
N ARG A 63 25.90 2.91 -7.30
CA ARG A 63 26.41 1.64 -6.76
C ARG A 63 25.27 0.66 -6.57
N SER A 64 25.59 -0.62 -6.58
CA SER A 64 24.59 -1.64 -6.25
C SER A 64 24.06 -1.42 -4.84
N PRO A 65 22.75 -1.32 -4.66
CA PRO A 65 22.14 -1.25 -3.34
C PRO A 65 22.34 -2.60 -2.62
N TYR A 66 22.29 -2.58 -1.30
CA TYR A 66 22.30 -3.81 -0.52
C TYR A 66 21.24 -3.79 0.58
N VAL A 67 20.80 -4.99 0.94
CA VAL A 67 19.84 -5.19 2.02
C VAL A 67 20.47 -6.12 3.05
N MET A 68 20.48 -5.69 4.29
CA MET A 68 20.86 -6.50 5.44
C MET A 68 19.62 -7.08 6.06
N ASN A 69 19.67 -8.37 6.39
CA ASN A 69 18.61 -9.07 7.10
C ASN A 69 19.19 -9.75 8.33
N TRP A 70 18.46 -9.70 9.44
CA TRP A 70 18.82 -10.40 10.67
C TRP A 70 17.55 -10.92 11.33
N ASN A 71 17.69 -12.03 12.03
CA ASN A 71 16.60 -12.64 12.76
C ASN A 71 17.11 -13.30 14.05
N ALA A 72 16.19 -13.43 15.01
CA ALA A 72 16.40 -14.18 16.22
C ALA A 72 15.08 -14.86 16.60
N GLY A 73 15.15 -16.08 17.08
CA GLY A 73 13.96 -16.84 17.46
C GLY A 73 14.21 -17.70 18.68
N PHE A 74 13.15 -17.86 19.46
CA PHE A 74 13.12 -18.72 20.62
C PHE A 74 11.85 -19.57 20.56
N GLN A 75 12.00 -20.88 20.69
CA GLN A 75 10.89 -21.84 20.73
C GLN A 75 10.88 -22.59 22.04
N TRP A 76 9.71 -22.66 22.64
CA TRP A 76 9.50 -23.41 23.87
C TRP A 76 8.32 -24.36 23.72
N GLN A 77 8.63 -25.65 23.71
CA GLN A 77 7.64 -26.72 23.78
C GLN A 77 7.37 -27.10 25.23
N PHE A 78 6.28 -26.56 25.78
CA PHE A 78 5.91 -26.78 27.19
C PHE A 78 5.03 -28.02 27.39
N SER A 79 4.54 -28.63 26.31
CA SER A 79 3.93 -29.96 26.32
C SER A 79 4.17 -30.69 25.02
N ARG A 80 3.82 -31.99 24.96
CA ARG A 80 3.96 -32.80 23.74
C ARG A 80 3.16 -32.22 22.55
N THR A 81 2.14 -31.43 22.80
CA THR A 81 1.22 -30.93 21.79
C THR A 81 1.18 -29.39 21.73
N MET A 82 1.92 -28.70 22.57
CA MET A 82 1.84 -27.22 22.65
C MET A 82 3.22 -26.57 22.54
N LEU A 83 3.33 -25.59 21.70
CA LEU A 83 4.53 -24.83 21.40
C LEU A 83 4.23 -23.33 21.44
N VAL A 84 5.13 -22.55 22.00
CA VAL A 84 5.19 -21.09 21.83
C VAL A 84 6.50 -20.75 21.13
N GLU A 85 6.43 -19.87 20.16
CA GLU A 85 7.58 -19.32 19.46
C GLU A 85 7.54 -17.80 19.54
N LEU A 86 8.67 -17.22 19.90
CA LEU A 86 8.94 -15.79 19.83
C LEU A 86 9.98 -15.56 18.74
N SER A 87 9.68 -14.75 17.76
CA SER A 87 10.62 -14.43 16.69
C SER A 87 10.73 -12.93 16.49
N TYR A 88 11.92 -12.49 16.20
CA TYR A 88 12.23 -11.14 15.79
C TYR A 88 12.87 -11.16 14.40
N GLN A 89 12.45 -10.25 13.53
CA GLN A 89 13.04 -10.04 12.21
C GLN A 89 13.33 -8.57 12.03
N GLY A 90 14.49 -8.27 11.47
CA GLY A 90 14.87 -6.95 11.07
C GLY A 90 15.48 -6.94 9.68
N SER A 91 15.28 -5.85 8.97
CA SER A 91 15.97 -5.61 7.71
C SER A 91 16.27 -4.12 7.54
N ALA A 92 17.37 -3.82 6.81
CA ALA A 92 17.73 -2.47 6.42
C ALA A 92 18.24 -2.46 5.00
N GLY A 93 17.65 -1.65 4.15
CA GLY A 93 18.11 -1.35 2.80
C GLY A 93 18.90 -0.06 2.77
N VAL A 94 20.05 -0.09 2.12
CA VAL A 94 20.98 1.03 2.03
C VAL A 94 21.31 1.30 0.57
N GLY A 95 21.32 2.58 0.21
CA GLY A 95 21.64 3.00 -1.15
C GLY A 95 20.63 2.54 -2.17
N LEU A 96 19.35 2.41 -1.80
CA LEU A 96 18.30 2.04 -2.71
C LEU A 96 18.11 3.11 -3.78
N LEU A 97 17.76 2.69 -4.99
CA LEU A 97 17.49 3.62 -6.07
C LEU A 97 16.32 4.53 -5.70
N ASN A 98 16.52 5.82 -5.85
CA ASN A 98 15.47 6.83 -5.72
C ASN A 98 15.80 8.01 -6.64
N TRP A 99 14.80 8.83 -6.94
CA TRP A 99 14.97 9.96 -7.84
C TRP A 99 14.43 11.26 -7.24
N TRP A 100 15.01 12.36 -7.69
CA TRP A 100 14.66 13.71 -7.25
C TRP A 100 14.74 14.68 -8.42
N ASP A 101 13.86 15.68 -8.41
CA ASP A 101 14.05 16.85 -9.26
C ASP A 101 15.12 17.76 -8.66
N ILE A 102 16.32 17.68 -9.20
CA ILE A 102 17.46 18.53 -8.75
C ILE A 102 17.39 19.94 -9.32
N ASN A 103 16.47 20.19 -10.28
CA ASN A 103 16.24 21.51 -10.85
C ASN A 103 15.02 22.21 -10.22
N ALA A 104 14.56 21.73 -9.07
CA ALA A 104 13.55 22.43 -8.28
C ALA A 104 14.10 23.78 -7.76
N ILE A 105 13.22 24.76 -7.63
CA ILE A 105 13.58 26.06 -7.06
C ILE A 105 13.98 25.85 -5.59
N PRO A 106 15.15 26.37 -5.15
CA PRO A 106 15.56 26.29 -3.75
C PRO A 106 14.53 26.90 -2.78
N LEU A 107 14.34 26.25 -1.63
CA LEU A 107 13.29 26.64 -0.66
C LEU A 107 13.50 28.04 -0.03
N ASP A 108 14.74 28.46 0.12
CA ASP A 108 15.10 29.78 0.61
C ASP A 108 14.68 30.89 -0.36
N ILE A 109 14.81 30.60 -1.68
CA ILE A 109 14.36 31.51 -2.74
C ILE A 109 12.84 31.53 -2.81
N SER A 110 12.20 30.36 -2.80
CA SER A 110 10.74 30.27 -2.94
C SER A 110 9.95 30.95 -1.81
N LYS A 111 10.50 31.02 -0.62
CA LYS A 111 9.86 31.69 0.53
C LYS A 111 9.70 33.21 0.37
N ASN A 112 10.51 33.81 -0.49
CA ASN A 112 10.56 35.27 -0.68
C ASN A 112 9.67 35.74 -1.83
N PHE A 113 8.86 34.89 -2.39
CA PHE A 113 7.98 35.22 -3.50
C PHE A 113 6.67 35.86 -3.00
N ASP A 114 6.52 37.16 -3.18
CA ASP A 114 5.35 37.91 -2.73
C ASP A 114 4.22 37.98 -3.76
N GLU A 115 4.50 37.79 -5.05
CA GLU A 115 3.53 37.97 -6.14
C GLU A 115 3.47 36.76 -7.10
N LEU A 116 2.28 36.15 -7.18
CA LEU A 116 2.05 34.92 -7.97
C LEU A 116 2.29 35.12 -9.48
N ASP A 117 1.92 36.28 -10.03
CA ASP A 117 2.03 36.52 -11.48
C ASP A 117 3.47 36.82 -11.93
N ARG A 118 4.23 37.48 -11.07
CA ARG A 118 5.64 37.75 -11.33
C ARG A 118 6.47 36.47 -11.29
N ILE A 119 6.08 35.56 -10.40
CA ILE A 119 6.73 34.25 -10.24
C ILE A 119 6.44 33.34 -11.42
N ARG A 120 5.21 33.28 -11.90
CA ARG A 120 4.82 32.42 -13.04
C ARG A 120 5.62 32.75 -14.29
N ARG A 121 5.92 34.03 -14.54
CA ARG A 121 6.70 34.47 -15.69
C ARG A 121 8.21 34.31 -15.53
N ALA A 122 8.70 34.36 -14.30
CA ALA A 122 10.13 34.36 -14.03
C ALA A 122 10.62 33.13 -13.24
N ALA A 123 9.74 32.21 -12.86
CA ALA A 123 10.08 31.05 -12.06
C ALA A 123 11.25 30.21 -12.63
N GLN A 124 11.29 30.13 -13.96
CA GLN A 124 12.35 29.42 -14.67
C GLN A 124 13.74 30.00 -14.38
N ASN A 125 13.86 31.32 -14.15
CA ASN A 125 15.11 31.99 -13.87
C ASN A 125 15.68 31.71 -12.48
N TYR A 126 14.85 31.20 -11.57
CA TYR A 126 15.24 30.84 -10.19
C TYR A 126 15.67 29.38 -10.05
N LYS A 127 15.56 28.61 -11.11
CA LYS A 127 16.04 27.22 -11.12
C LYS A 127 17.56 27.18 -11.24
N PRO A 128 18.24 26.16 -10.65
CA PRO A 128 19.68 25.96 -10.84
C PRO A 128 20.10 25.91 -12.31
N TRP A 129 19.28 25.30 -13.15
CA TRP A 129 19.47 25.26 -14.61
C TRP A 129 18.24 25.85 -15.33
N PRO A 130 18.24 27.18 -15.57
CA PRO A 130 17.06 27.89 -16.08
C PRO A 130 16.59 27.45 -17.47
N HIS A 131 17.45 26.81 -18.25
CA HIS A 131 17.10 26.33 -19.59
C HIS A 131 16.28 25.01 -19.57
N PHE A 132 16.21 24.32 -18.43
CA PHE A 132 15.52 23.07 -18.29
C PHE A 132 14.26 23.20 -17.41
N GLY A 133 13.27 22.34 -17.66
CA GLY A 133 12.15 22.11 -16.77
C GLY A 133 12.57 21.35 -15.51
N ALA A 134 11.95 20.23 -15.22
CA ALA A 134 12.44 19.32 -14.19
C ALA A 134 13.68 18.56 -14.69
N ILE A 135 14.62 18.28 -13.79
CA ILE A 135 15.75 17.39 -14.06
C ILE A 135 15.69 16.26 -13.03
N THR A 136 15.21 15.10 -13.50
CA THR A 136 15.10 13.91 -12.67
C THR A 136 16.45 13.20 -12.57
N HIS A 137 17.01 13.18 -11.39
CA HIS A 137 18.29 12.54 -11.09
C HIS A 137 18.06 11.27 -10.27
N PHE A 138 18.46 10.13 -10.84
CA PHE A 138 18.41 8.81 -10.19
C PHE A 138 19.74 8.49 -9.53
N SER A 139 19.72 8.17 -8.26
CA SER A 139 20.93 7.78 -7.51
C SER A 139 20.58 6.94 -6.27
N ASN A 140 21.58 6.52 -5.54
CA ASN A 140 21.49 5.73 -4.31
C ASN A 140 21.01 6.55 -3.10
N TYR A 141 19.88 7.22 -3.22
CA TYR A 141 19.34 8.10 -2.19
C TYR A 141 18.52 7.38 -1.13
N GLY A 142 17.94 6.24 -1.49
CA GLY A 142 16.90 5.58 -0.70
C GLY A 142 17.44 4.75 0.46
N HIS A 143 16.72 4.77 1.56
CA HIS A 143 16.94 3.92 2.71
C HIS A 143 15.61 3.38 3.21
N ASN A 144 15.62 2.15 3.69
CA ASN A 144 14.49 1.60 4.42
C ASN A 144 14.94 0.82 5.66
N THR A 145 14.03 0.67 6.59
CA THR A 145 14.20 -0.21 7.76
C THR A 145 12.89 -0.92 8.05
N PHE A 146 13.00 -2.19 8.42
CA PHE A 146 11.88 -2.99 8.88
C PHE A 146 12.24 -3.73 10.17
N HIS A 147 11.30 -3.74 11.11
CA HIS A 147 11.42 -4.50 12.34
C HIS A 147 10.08 -5.17 12.63
N SER A 148 10.11 -6.43 13.02
CA SER A 148 8.93 -7.15 13.45
C SER A 148 9.22 -8.09 14.61
N GLY A 149 8.26 -8.19 15.52
CA GLY A 149 8.21 -9.22 16.55
C GLY A 149 6.95 -10.06 16.37
N THR A 150 7.10 -11.37 16.38
CA THR A 150 5.98 -12.31 16.25
C THR A 150 5.94 -13.25 17.45
N VAL A 151 4.74 -13.40 18.01
CA VAL A 151 4.40 -14.45 18.95
C VAL A 151 3.53 -15.46 18.26
N ARG A 152 3.98 -16.71 18.18
CA ARG A 152 3.21 -17.83 17.62
C ARG A 152 2.90 -18.83 18.72
N TYR A 153 1.65 -19.22 18.81
CA TYR A 153 1.18 -20.34 19.61
C TYR A 153 0.69 -21.44 18.69
N GLU A 154 1.14 -22.67 18.93
CA GLU A 154 0.70 -23.84 18.19
C GLU A 154 0.23 -24.91 19.15
N LYS A 155 -0.96 -25.43 18.93
CA LYS A 155 -1.48 -26.64 19.55
C LYS A 155 -1.67 -27.70 18.46
N ARG A 156 -0.84 -28.72 18.49
CA ARG A 156 -1.00 -29.91 17.62
C ARG A 156 -2.28 -30.63 18.00
N PHE A 157 -2.79 -31.36 17.01
CA PHE A 157 -4.07 -32.05 17.19
C PHE A 157 -4.08 -32.93 18.45
N SER A 158 -4.94 -32.60 19.38
CA SER A 158 -5.22 -33.39 20.57
C SER A 158 -6.59 -33.02 21.14
N HIS A 159 -7.31 -34.01 21.64
CA HIS A 159 -8.69 -33.81 22.15
C HIS A 159 -9.62 -33.13 21.13
N GLY A 160 -9.45 -33.45 19.87
CA GLY A 160 -10.26 -32.91 18.77
C GLY A 160 -9.91 -31.50 18.32
N LEU A 161 -8.90 -30.82 18.89
CA LEU A 161 -8.52 -29.46 18.54
C LEU A 161 -7.10 -29.39 18.02
N SER A 162 -6.93 -28.76 16.87
CA SER A 162 -5.67 -28.22 16.36
C SER A 162 -5.79 -26.70 16.23
N LEU A 163 -4.79 -25.95 16.63
CA LEU A 163 -4.80 -24.49 16.62
C LEU A 163 -3.40 -23.96 16.30
N ALA A 164 -3.30 -23.03 15.39
CA ALA A 164 -2.13 -22.18 15.19
C ALA A 164 -2.56 -20.73 15.18
N SER A 165 -1.99 -19.93 16.04
CA SER A 165 -2.30 -18.50 16.17
C SER A 165 -0.99 -17.72 16.23
N HIS A 166 -0.86 -16.68 15.42
CA HIS A 166 0.31 -15.82 15.45
C HIS A 166 -0.09 -14.36 15.39
N TYR A 167 0.52 -13.60 16.27
CA TYR A 167 0.41 -12.15 16.32
C TYR A 167 1.75 -11.53 15.99
N THR A 168 1.75 -10.66 14.99
CA THR A 168 2.93 -9.91 14.56
C THR A 168 2.70 -8.43 14.80
N ARG A 169 3.65 -7.79 15.46
CA ARG A 169 3.78 -6.35 15.50
C ARG A 169 5.00 -5.92 14.70
N SER A 170 4.81 -5.02 13.75
CA SER A 170 5.88 -4.58 12.86
C SER A 170 5.88 -3.08 12.65
N LYS A 171 7.00 -2.59 12.14
CA LYS A 171 7.18 -1.21 11.70
C LYS A 171 8.13 -1.18 10.51
N ALA A 172 7.64 -0.66 9.39
CA ALA A 172 8.42 -0.36 8.20
C ALA A 172 8.55 1.15 8.02
N ILE A 173 9.76 1.62 7.84
CA ILE A 173 10.07 3.03 7.56
C ILE A 173 10.87 3.09 6.28
N ASP A 174 10.51 3.99 5.38
CA ASP A 174 11.23 4.25 4.15
C ASP A 174 11.20 5.74 3.77
N GLU A 175 11.88 6.08 2.69
CA GLU A 175 11.84 7.41 2.08
C GLU A 175 11.02 7.40 0.78
N ALA A 176 10.75 6.20 0.24
CA ALA A 176 9.91 5.96 -0.93
C ALA A 176 9.42 4.51 -0.92
N SER A 177 8.13 4.28 -1.16
CA SER A 177 7.53 2.95 -1.08
C SER A 177 7.32 2.28 -2.45
N GLY A 178 7.71 2.91 -3.56
CA GLY A 178 7.57 2.38 -4.92
C GLY A 178 8.83 1.66 -5.42
N GLU A 179 8.67 0.78 -6.39
CA GLU A 179 9.79 0.26 -7.19
C GLU A 179 10.43 1.41 -7.98
N GLY A 180 11.77 1.47 -7.99
CA GLY A 180 12.50 2.57 -8.61
C GLY A 180 12.48 3.89 -7.84
N GLY A 181 11.91 3.88 -6.63
CA GLY A 181 11.79 5.06 -5.79
C GLY A 181 10.60 5.95 -6.14
N ALA A 182 10.47 7.07 -5.45
CA ALA A 182 9.48 8.09 -5.72
C ALA A 182 10.13 9.47 -5.54
N GLY A 183 9.76 10.41 -6.41
CA GLY A 183 10.14 11.80 -6.23
C GLY A 183 9.52 12.38 -4.98
N GLY A 184 10.35 13.03 -4.18
CA GLY A 184 9.88 13.74 -3.00
C GLY A 184 9.47 15.18 -3.31
N ILE A 185 8.98 15.87 -2.28
CA ILE A 185 8.56 17.27 -2.39
C ILE A 185 9.74 18.19 -2.76
N THR A 186 10.91 17.92 -2.22
CA THR A 186 12.08 18.75 -2.49
C THR A 186 13.39 17.99 -2.27
N PHE A 187 14.31 18.15 -3.19
CA PHE A 187 15.69 17.63 -3.09
C PHE A 187 16.45 18.26 -1.91
N TYR A 188 16.16 19.50 -1.57
CA TYR A 188 16.88 20.27 -0.54
C TYR A 188 16.58 19.82 0.90
N ASN A 189 15.49 19.09 1.12
CA ASN A 189 15.17 18.50 2.42
C ASN A 189 14.53 17.12 2.29
N ARG A 190 15.34 16.13 1.96
CA ARG A 190 14.92 14.74 1.79
C ARG A 190 14.34 14.09 3.06
N ARG A 191 14.67 14.64 4.24
CA ARG A 191 14.14 14.14 5.52
C ARG A 191 12.61 14.22 5.61
N LEU A 192 11.98 15.09 4.84
CA LEU A 192 10.53 15.20 4.76
C LEU A 192 9.88 13.89 4.24
N GLU A 193 10.62 13.07 3.49
CA GLU A 193 10.11 11.82 2.94
C GLU A 193 10.22 10.63 3.89
N LYS A 194 11.06 10.71 4.92
CA LYS A 194 11.23 9.62 5.88
C LYS A 194 9.98 9.44 6.73
N ALA A 195 9.27 8.35 6.51
CA ALA A 195 8.02 8.05 7.20
C ALA A 195 7.73 6.54 7.21
N ARG A 196 6.60 6.13 7.78
CA ARG A 196 6.10 4.76 7.64
C ARG A 196 5.94 4.43 6.15
N SER A 197 6.34 3.23 5.77
CA SER A 197 6.13 2.69 4.43
C SER A 197 4.64 2.57 4.11
N ASP A 198 4.25 2.70 2.84
CA ASP A 198 2.89 2.42 2.38
C ASP A 198 2.49 0.94 2.65
N TYR A 199 3.48 0.08 2.81
CA TYR A 199 3.32 -1.37 3.09
C TYR A 199 3.36 -1.71 4.58
N ASP A 200 3.46 -0.71 5.49
CA ASP A 200 3.50 -0.94 6.93
C ASP A 200 2.17 -1.48 7.44
N VAL A 201 2.20 -2.68 8.00
CA VAL A 201 1.08 -3.28 8.74
C VAL A 201 1.49 -3.41 10.19
N THR A 202 1.14 -2.43 11.01
CA THR A 202 1.63 -2.34 12.39
C THR A 202 1.25 -3.55 13.25
N ASN A 203 0.04 -4.06 13.11
CA ASN A 203 -0.44 -5.23 13.84
C ASN A 203 -1.17 -6.18 12.90
N ARG A 204 -0.81 -7.46 12.97
CA ARG A 204 -1.48 -8.54 12.24
C ARG A 204 -1.65 -9.74 13.15
N TRP A 205 -2.87 -10.24 13.25
CA TRP A 205 -3.19 -11.44 14.00
C TRP A 205 -3.92 -12.42 13.10
N VAL A 206 -3.34 -13.61 12.94
CA VAL A 206 -3.91 -14.68 12.13
C VAL A 206 -4.07 -15.92 13.01
N THR A 207 -5.23 -16.57 12.91
CA THR A 207 -5.55 -17.79 13.61
C THR A 207 -6.11 -18.83 12.64
N TYR A 208 -5.61 -20.04 12.74
CA TYR A 208 -6.12 -21.23 12.08
C TYR A 208 -6.54 -22.21 13.14
N ALA A 209 -7.76 -22.71 13.09
CA ALA A 209 -8.26 -23.69 14.02
C ALA A 209 -9.06 -24.76 13.31
N THR A 210 -8.83 -26.00 13.65
CA THR A 210 -9.64 -27.16 13.26
C THR A 210 -10.16 -27.83 14.51
N TYR A 211 -11.46 -27.95 14.64
CA TYR A 211 -12.10 -28.56 15.79
C TYR A 211 -13.07 -29.68 15.37
N GLN A 212 -12.68 -30.92 15.70
CA GLN A 212 -13.58 -32.06 15.58
C GLN A 212 -14.63 -32.02 16.69
N LEU A 213 -15.89 -31.90 16.32
CA LEU A 213 -16.98 -31.84 17.27
C LEU A 213 -17.04 -33.13 18.11
N PRO A 214 -17.15 -33.02 19.43
CA PRO A 214 -17.14 -34.18 20.33
C PRO A 214 -18.48 -34.89 20.36
N VAL A 215 -19.13 -35.06 19.20
CA VAL A 215 -20.45 -35.64 19.02
C VAL A 215 -20.37 -36.89 18.14
N GLY A 216 -21.04 -37.95 18.51
CA GLY A 216 -21.11 -39.20 17.75
C GLY A 216 -20.53 -40.40 18.48
N ARG A 217 -20.52 -41.54 17.82
CA ARG A 217 -20.11 -42.83 18.38
C ARG A 217 -18.66 -42.76 18.88
N GLY A 218 -18.47 -43.18 20.17
CA GLY A 218 -17.15 -43.14 20.80
C GLY A 218 -16.69 -41.73 21.20
N ARG A 219 -17.51 -40.71 21.05
CA ARG A 219 -17.23 -39.32 21.46
C ARG A 219 -17.89 -39.00 22.81
N ARG A 220 -17.58 -37.79 23.37
CA ARG A 220 -18.10 -37.35 24.66
C ARG A 220 -19.64 -37.25 24.68
N PHE A 221 -20.23 -36.77 23.58
CA PHE A 221 -21.67 -36.63 23.43
C PHE A 221 -22.19 -37.66 22.42
N LEU A 222 -23.30 -38.29 22.71
CA LEU A 222 -23.91 -39.33 21.89
C LEU A 222 -22.98 -40.53 21.59
N GLY A 223 -22.12 -40.89 22.58
CA GLY A 223 -21.12 -41.93 22.41
C GLY A 223 -21.69 -43.35 22.11
N SER A 224 -22.90 -43.62 22.52
CA SER A 224 -23.64 -44.88 22.26
C SER A 224 -24.62 -44.80 21.09
N SER A 225 -24.61 -43.70 20.32
CA SER A 225 -25.56 -43.51 19.20
C SER A 225 -25.41 -44.58 18.12
N GLY A 226 -26.53 -45.15 17.70
CA GLY A 226 -26.61 -46.14 16.61
C GLY A 226 -26.56 -45.56 15.23
N GLY A 227 -26.46 -46.42 14.22
CA GLY A 227 -26.17 -46.16 12.82
C GLY A 227 -26.64 -44.84 12.22
N VAL A 228 -27.93 -44.60 12.08
CA VAL A 228 -28.49 -43.41 11.40
C VAL A 228 -28.19 -42.14 12.18
N LEU A 229 -28.34 -42.15 13.51
CA LEU A 229 -28.07 -40.98 14.35
C LEU A 229 -26.60 -40.60 14.34
N ASN A 230 -25.70 -41.57 14.39
CA ASN A 230 -24.24 -41.32 14.25
C ASN A 230 -23.90 -40.85 12.84
N ALA A 231 -24.51 -41.40 11.81
CA ALA A 231 -24.30 -40.94 10.43
C ALA A 231 -24.70 -39.46 10.25
N ALA A 232 -25.77 -39.01 10.92
CA ALA A 232 -26.21 -37.62 10.85
C ALA A 232 -25.38 -36.67 11.71
N LEU A 233 -25.17 -37.01 12.99
CA LEU A 233 -24.60 -36.07 14.00
C LEU A 233 -23.12 -36.30 14.31
N GLY A 234 -22.54 -37.46 14.01
CA GLY A 234 -21.10 -37.72 14.21
C GLY A 234 -20.23 -37.25 13.08
N GLY A 235 -18.88 -37.17 13.31
CA GLY A 235 -17.89 -36.89 12.26
C GLY A 235 -17.91 -35.49 11.68
N TRP A 236 -18.40 -34.51 12.42
CA TRP A 236 -18.32 -33.10 12.04
C TRP A 236 -17.03 -32.44 12.53
N GLU A 237 -16.47 -31.58 11.68
CA GLU A 237 -15.27 -30.78 11.93
C GLU A 237 -15.58 -29.33 11.55
N LEU A 238 -15.14 -28.39 12.39
CA LEU A 238 -15.22 -26.96 12.15
C LEU A 238 -13.82 -26.43 11.92
N ASP A 239 -13.58 -25.88 10.74
CA ASP A 239 -12.39 -25.13 10.40
C ASP A 239 -12.66 -23.63 10.48
N VAL A 240 -11.73 -22.89 11.06
CA VAL A 240 -11.80 -21.43 11.18
C VAL A 240 -10.47 -20.82 10.77
N ILE A 241 -10.54 -19.83 9.89
CA ILE A 241 -9.44 -18.93 9.59
C ILE A 241 -9.88 -17.52 9.94
N GLN A 242 -9.09 -16.86 10.77
CA GLN A 242 -9.31 -15.48 11.15
C GLN A 242 -8.07 -14.64 10.82
N THR A 243 -8.26 -13.50 10.20
CA THR A 243 -7.22 -12.50 9.98
C THR A 243 -7.71 -11.13 10.46
N LEU A 244 -6.95 -10.53 11.37
CA LEU A 244 -7.14 -9.15 11.79
C LEU A 244 -5.85 -8.39 11.49
N GLU A 245 -5.97 -7.25 10.82
CA GLU A 245 -4.80 -6.41 10.56
C GLU A 245 -5.16 -4.93 10.53
N ASN A 246 -4.19 -4.08 10.86
CA ASN A 246 -4.33 -2.66 10.67
C ASN A 246 -4.38 -2.32 9.18
N GLY A 247 -5.07 -1.26 8.84
CA GLY A 247 -5.04 -0.73 7.49
C GLY A 247 -3.69 -0.11 7.14
N ALA A 248 -3.47 0.10 5.85
CA ALA A 248 -2.25 0.72 5.34
C ALA A 248 -2.13 2.19 5.78
N PRO A 249 -0.92 2.68 6.01
CA PRO A 249 -0.67 4.08 6.28
C PRO A 249 -1.03 4.98 5.10
N PHE A 250 -1.37 6.22 5.39
CA PHE A 250 -1.55 7.24 4.37
C PHE A 250 -1.26 8.64 4.90
N GLY A 251 -0.91 9.54 3.99
CA GLY A 251 -0.69 10.96 4.26
C GLY A 251 -1.78 11.83 3.66
N PHE A 252 -1.66 13.13 3.90
CA PHE A 252 -2.60 14.13 3.40
C PHE A 252 -1.89 15.11 2.48
N SER A 253 -2.52 15.37 1.35
CA SER A 253 -2.15 16.42 0.41
C SER A 253 -3.14 17.57 0.47
N PHE A 254 -2.85 18.66 -0.20
CA PHE A 254 -3.84 19.72 -0.38
C PHE A 254 -4.02 20.06 -1.85
N SER A 255 -5.21 20.57 -2.17
CA SER A 255 -5.52 21.13 -3.49
C SER A 255 -5.39 22.64 -3.41
N GLY A 256 -4.48 23.20 -4.18
CA GLY A 256 -4.25 24.64 -4.24
C GLY A 256 -3.20 25.03 -5.25
N THR A 257 -3.20 26.31 -5.65
CA THR A 257 -2.31 26.84 -6.70
C THR A 257 -1.04 27.49 -6.15
N SER A 258 -0.93 27.63 -4.84
CA SER A 258 0.10 28.44 -4.20
C SER A 258 1.52 27.84 -4.25
N ASN A 259 1.67 26.56 -4.64
CA ASN A 259 2.96 25.86 -4.64
C ASN A 259 3.30 25.20 -5.98
N VAL A 260 2.93 25.83 -7.08
CA VAL A 260 3.07 25.29 -8.46
C VAL A 260 4.50 24.97 -8.86
N TYR A 261 5.48 25.45 -8.09
CA TYR A 261 6.91 25.31 -8.40
C TYR A 261 7.65 24.29 -7.54
N LEU A 262 6.97 23.69 -6.56
CA LEU A 262 7.52 22.60 -5.79
C LEU A 262 7.14 21.27 -6.46
N PRO A 263 8.10 20.41 -6.72
CA PRO A 263 7.81 19.08 -7.25
C PRO A 263 7.15 18.19 -6.20
N GLY A 264 6.53 17.12 -6.66
CA GLY A 264 5.95 16.09 -5.79
C GLY A 264 4.58 16.45 -5.21
N THR A 265 4.09 15.60 -4.33
CA THR A 265 2.80 15.78 -3.66
C THR A 265 2.89 16.79 -2.55
N LEU A 266 2.22 17.91 -2.70
CA LEU A 266 2.20 18.97 -1.68
C LEU A 266 1.46 18.50 -0.44
N ARG A 267 2.00 18.82 0.74
CA ARG A 267 1.47 18.41 2.04
C ARG A 267 0.82 19.60 2.75
N THR A 268 -0.07 19.28 3.66
CA THR A 268 -0.71 20.26 4.55
C THR A 268 0.19 20.64 5.72
N ASN A 269 -0.17 21.69 6.44
CA ASN A 269 0.26 21.93 7.81
C ASN A 269 -0.82 21.44 8.78
N MET A 270 -0.43 21.21 10.04
CA MET A 270 -1.40 21.10 11.11
C MET A 270 -1.98 22.48 11.44
N ALA A 271 -3.26 22.53 11.74
CA ALA A 271 -3.88 23.76 12.25
C ALA A 271 -3.26 24.18 13.60
N PRO A 272 -3.23 25.48 13.94
CA PRO A 272 -2.67 25.93 15.19
C PRO A 272 -3.26 25.21 16.40
N GLY A 273 -2.40 24.70 17.27
CA GLY A 273 -2.77 23.93 18.46
C GLY A 273 -3.27 22.50 18.21
N LYS A 274 -3.30 22.03 16.97
CA LYS A 274 -3.68 20.67 16.59
C LYS A 274 -2.47 19.75 16.44
N THR A 275 -2.67 18.47 16.76
CA THR A 275 -1.69 17.39 16.67
C THR A 275 -2.18 16.29 15.73
N TYR A 276 -1.36 15.31 15.44
CA TYR A 276 -1.75 14.13 14.65
C TYR A 276 -2.89 13.31 15.29
N ASN A 277 -3.08 13.42 16.61
CA ASN A 277 -4.16 12.73 17.31
C ASN A 277 -5.53 13.40 17.02
N ASP A 278 -5.55 14.68 16.71
CA ASP A 278 -6.78 15.44 16.39
C ASP A 278 -7.30 15.15 14.97
N ILE A 279 -6.51 14.47 14.15
CA ILE A 279 -6.91 14.11 12.77
C ILE A 279 -7.99 13.05 12.77
N LYS A 280 -7.86 12.04 13.65
CA LYS A 280 -8.71 10.86 13.59
C LYS A 280 -10.06 11.12 14.25
N ILE A 281 -11.13 10.91 13.49
CA ILE A 281 -12.49 10.82 14.03
C ILE A 281 -12.66 9.42 14.63
N PRO A 282 -13.13 9.28 15.88
CA PRO A 282 -13.41 7.99 16.48
C PRO A 282 -14.38 7.17 15.63
N TRP A 283 -14.06 5.92 15.39
CA TRP A 283 -14.93 5.02 14.65
C TRP A 283 -16.16 4.64 15.47
N ASP A 284 -17.33 4.96 14.95
CA ASP A 284 -18.56 4.43 15.50
C ASP A 284 -18.86 3.04 14.94
N SER A 285 -18.43 2.02 15.68
CA SER A 285 -18.65 0.62 15.31
C SER A 285 -20.13 0.19 15.39
N HIS A 286 -20.99 1.00 15.96
CA HIS A 286 -22.41 0.75 16.15
C HIS A 286 -23.30 1.62 15.23
N GLY A 287 -22.69 2.58 14.55
CA GLY A 287 -23.40 3.48 13.63
C GLY A 287 -24.05 2.75 12.43
N PRO A 288 -25.02 3.39 11.78
CA PRO A 288 -25.76 2.79 10.67
C PRO A 288 -24.87 2.47 9.45
N CYS A 289 -23.73 3.11 9.35
CA CYS A 289 -22.83 3.01 8.22
C CYS A 289 -21.79 1.90 8.31
N ARG A 290 -21.75 1.14 9.40
CA ARG A 290 -20.75 0.07 9.62
C ARG A 290 -20.81 -1.08 8.60
N HIS A 291 -21.89 -1.19 7.87
CA HIS A 291 -22.17 -2.27 6.92
C HIS A 291 -22.41 -1.77 5.49
N THR A 292 -22.04 -0.53 5.18
CA THR A 292 -22.25 0.03 3.84
C THR A 292 -21.27 1.15 3.56
N VAL A 293 -20.84 1.26 2.32
CA VAL A 293 -20.06 2.41 1.82
C VAL A 293 -20.95 3.58 1.39
N ALA A 294 -22.26 3.37 1.33
CA ALA A 294 -23.22 4.39 0.88
C ALA A 294 -23.27 5.61 1.81
N CYS A 295 -22.84 5.47 3.06
CA CYS A 295 -22.90 6.53 4.06
C CYS A 295 -21.65 7.44 4.11
N ALA A 296 -20.66 7.31 3.26
CA ALA A 296 -19.47 8.15 3.29
C ALA A 296 -18.92 8.34 4.73
N LEU A 297 -18.43 7.26 5.33
CA LEU A 297 -18.00 7.21 6.74
C LEU A 297 -16.91 8.24 7.06
N PRO A 298 -17.09 9.11 8.05
CA PRO A 298 -16.08 10.08 8.47
C PRO A 298 -14.91 9.34 9.16
N TRP A 299 -13.69 9.60 8.71
CA TRP A 299 -12.46 9.00 9.24
C TRP A 299 -11.44 10.04 9.69
N ALA A 300 -11.43 11.22 9.06
CA ALA A 300 -10.50 12.29 9.37
C ALA A 300 -11.21 13.66 9.38
N ASP A 301 -10.80 14.51 10.33
CA ASP A 301 -11.31 15.87 10.48
C ASP A 301 -10.47 16.85 9.66
N ILE A 302 -11.09 17.56 8.74
CA ILE A 302 -10.45 18.60 7.93
C ILE A 302 -9.94 19.77 8.79
N ASN A 303 -10.60 20.06 9.91
CA ASN A 303 -10.24 21.17 10.80
C ASN A 303 -8.92 20.94 11.57
N ALA A 304 -8.37 19.71 11.50
CA ALA A 304 -7.04 19.42 12.02
C ALA A 304 -5.93 20.02 11.15
N PHE A 305 -6.24 20.49 9.94
CA PHE A 305 -5.29 20.95 8.95
C PHE A 305 -5.38 22.44 8.66
N ALA A 306 -4.30 22.98 8.14
CA ALA A 306 -4.20 24.31 7.56
C ALA A 306 -3.44 24.26 6.24
N TYR A 307 -3.70 25.20 5.35
CA TYR A 307 -2.84 25.38 4.19
C TYR A 307 -1.45 25.85 4.63
N PRO A 308 -0.38 25.32 4.02
CA PRO A 308 0.93 25.87 4.24
C PRO A 308 1.00 27.30 3.66
N PRO A 309 1.91 28.15 4.16
CA PRO A 309 2.20 29.43 3.51
C PRO A 309 2.57 29.21 2.04
N SER A 310 2.26 30.19 1.21
CA SER A 310 2.59 30.13 -0.24
C SER A 310 4.06 29.80 -0.44
N PHE A 311 4.36 28.97 -1.46
CA PHE A 311 5.72 28.56 -1.86
C PHE A 311 6.52 27.81 -0.79
N THR A 312 5.86 27.27 0.21
CA THR A 312 6.50 26.40 1.21
C THR A 312 5.95 25.00 1.11
N PRO A 313 6.78 23.96 1.29
CA PRO A 313 6.27 22.62 1.46
C PRO A 313 5.51 22.53 2.77
N GLY A 314 4.38 21.84 2.79
CA GLY A 314 3.69 21.54 4.03
C GLY A 314 4.53 20.67 4.96
N GLN A 315 4.35 20.82 6.25
CA GLN A 315 5.14 20.15 7.29
C GLN A 315 4.53 18.86 7.82
N SER A 316 3.27 18.53 7.44
CA SER A 316 2.71 17.24 7.82
C SER A 316 3.57 16.11 7.24
N GLY A 317 3.82 15.07 8.03
CA GLY A 317 4.58 13.91 7.59
C GLY A 317 3.87 13.13 6.47
N ARG A 318 4.62 12.35 5.72
CA ARG A 318 4.08 11.29 4.87
C ARG A 318 3.51 10.19 5.77
N ASN A 319 2.39 9.57 5.40
CA ASN A 319 1.83 8.39 6.08
C ASN A 319 1.57 8.54 7.59
N ILE A 320 1.04 9.70 7.98
CA ILE A 320 0.79 10.05 9.38
C ILE A 320 -0.47 9.42 9.95
N GLN A 321 -1.37 8.89 9.10
CA GLN A 321 -2.59 8.21 9.51
C GLN A 321 -2.65 6.78 8.99
N THR A 322 -3.61 6.00 9.50
CA THR A 322 -3.85 4.61 9.14
C THR A 322 -5.27 4.49 8.62
N SER A 323 -5.45 3.85 7.48
CA SER A 323 -6.75 3.54 6.90
C SER A 323 -7.51 2.49 7.74
N PRO A 324 -8.80 2.26 7.47
CA PRO A 324 -9.53 1.16 8.11
C PRO A 324 -8.81 -0.17 7.97
N GLY A 325 -8.81 -0.96 9.04
CA GLY A 325 -8.21 -2.28 9.07
C GLY A 325 -9.11 -3.36 8.46
N ILE A 326 -8.56 -4.57 8.39
CA ILE A 326 -9.24 -5.76 7.88
C ILE A 326 -9.58 -6.67 9.05
N LEU A 327 -10.82 -7.16 9.08
CA LEU A 327 -11.29 -8.22 9.96
C LEU A 327 -11.96 -9.28 9.10
N TRP A 328 -11.19 -10.30 8.75
CA TRP A 328 -11.63 -11.37 7.87
C TRP A 328 -11.84 -12.67 8.65
N HIS A 329 -12.97 -13.32 8.39
CA HIS A 329 -13.27 -14.64 8.89
C HIS A 329 -13.66 -15.57 7.74
N GLN A 330 -13.15 -16.78 7.78
CA GLN A 330 -13.53 -17.87 6.92
C GLN A 330 -13.80 -19.08 7.79
N MET A 331 -14.91 -19.72 7.58
CA MET A 331 -15.33 -20.89 8.34
C MET A 331 -15.71 -22.01 7.37
N SER A 332 -15.41 -23.24 7.74
CA SER A 332 -15.83 -24.41 6.98
C SER A 332 -16.40 -25.45 7.95
N LEU A 333 -17.54 -25.97 7.59
CA LEU A 333 -18.13 -27.11 8.29
C LEU A 333 -17.93 -28.35 7.42
N VAL A 334 -17.18 -29.29 7.94
CA VAL A 334 -16.78 -30.50 7.21
C VAL A 334 -17.43 -31.72 7.83
N LYS A 335 -18.00 -32.57 7.00
CA LYS A 335 -18.61 -33.85 7.40
C LYS A 335 -17.86 -35.00 6.79
N GLY A 336 -17.23 -35.82 7.61
CA GLY A 336 -16.68 -37.11 7.19
C GLY A 336 -17.80 -38.17 7.13
N ILE A 337 -17.89 -38.89 6.02
CA ILE A 337 -18.89 -39.93 5.75
C ILE A 337 -18.12 -41.22 5.41
N PRO A 338 -17.94 -42.16 6.37
CA PRO A 338 -17.32 -43.44 6.05
C PRO A 338 -18.25 -44.26 5.13
N ILE A 339 -17.76 -44.61 3.94
CA ILE A 339 -18.52 -45.40 2.95
C ILE A 339 -18.08 -46.86 3.01
N THR A 340 -16.78 -47.11 2.94
CA THR A 340 -16.16 -48.43 3.17
C THR A 340 -14.89 -48.25 3.99
N GLU A 341 -14.19 -49.35 4.29
CA GLU A 341 -12.89 -49.28 5.01
C GLU A 341 -11.82 -48.49 4.24
N ARG A 342 -11.91 -48.39 2.91
CA ARG A 342 -10.94 -47.71 2.02
C ARG A 342 -11.49 -46.46 1.37
N LEU A 343 -12.82 -46.25 1.39
CA LEU A 343 -13.48 -45.14 0.72
C LEU A 343 -14.18 -44.25 1.73
N GLN A 344 -13.82 -42.99 1.76
CA GLN A 344 -14.44 -41.96 2.59
C GLN A 344 -15.01 -40.85 1.73
N GLY A 345 -16.22 -40.42 2.04
CA GLY A 345 -16.80 -39.20 1.50
C GLY A 345 -16.51 -38.01 2.43
N ARG A 346 -16.20 -36.88 1.87
CA ARG A 346 -16.03 -35.65 2.62
C ARG A 346 -16.92 -34.55 2.02
N LEU A 347 -17.90 -34.11 2.79
CA LEU A 347 -18.75 -32.99 2.42
C LEU A 347 -18.27 -31.77 3.17
N LYS A 348 -17.92 -30.69 2.44
CA LYS A 348 -17.42 -29.45 2.99
C LYS A 348 -18.35 -28.30 2.61
N TYR A 349 -18.74 -27.53 3.60
CA TYR A 349 -19.51 -26.30 3.45
C TYR A 349 -18.67 -25.12 3.88
N ASP A 350 -18.22 -24.32 2.92
CA ASP A 350 -17.39 -23.13 3.15
C ASP A 350 -18.26 -21.90 3.28
N ILE A 351 -17.94 -21.08 4.28
CA ILE A 351 -18.59 -19.82 4.58
C ILE A 351 -17.50 -18.74 4.66
N ASN A 352 -17.39 -17.93 3.63
CA ASN A 352 -16.52 -16.78 3.61
C ASN A 352 -17.29 -15.54 4.08
N ASN A 353 -16.65 -14.78 4.96
CA ASN A 353 -17.22 -13.56 5.54
C ASN A 353 -18.57 -13.80 6.26
N PRO A 354 -18.68 -14.76 7.22
CA PRO A 354 -19.92 -15.10 7.91
C PRO A 354 -20.58 -13.91 8.60
N PHE A 355 -19.80 -12.93 9.02
CA PHE A 355 -20.26 -11.72 9.70
C PHE A 355 -20.57 -10.56 8.76
N LYS A 356 -20.52 -10.77 7.44
CA LYS A 356 -20.79 -9.76 6.40
C LYS A 356 -20.00 -8.47 6.63
N ARG A 357 -18.70 -8.58 7.01
CA ARG A 357 -17.83 -7.44 7.24
C ARG A 357 -17.53 -6.71 5.95
N TYR A 358 -17.43 -5.38 6.04
CA TYR A 358 -17.00 -4.53 4.94
C TYR A 358 -15.50 -4.26 5.04
N PHE A 359 -14.84 -4.24 3.89
CA PHE A 359 -13.45 -3.84 3.75
C PHE A 359 -13.47 -2.47 3.10
N PHE A 360 -13.03 -1.49 3.85
CA PHE A 360 -13.11 -0.11 3.42
C PHE A 360 -11.84 0.31 2.69
N SER A 361 -12.00 1.12 1.65
CA SER A 361 -10.89 1.76 0.97
C SER A 361 -10.25 2.83 1.84
N ARG A 362 -9.12 3.34 1.36
CA ARG A 362 -8.48 4.53 1.94
C ARG A 362 -9.46 5.71 1.93
N PRO A 363 -9.53 6.50 3.01
CA PRO A 363 -10.31 7.73 3.05
C PRO A 363 -9.79 8.78 2.06
N GLY A 364 -10.65 9.70 1.64
CA GLY A 364 -10.23 10.87 0.86
C GLY A 364 -9.17 11.67 1.62
N SER A 365 -8.01 11.90 1.01
CA SER A 365 -6.82 12.45 1.68
C SER A 365 -6.40 13.83 1.18
N THR A 366 -7.15 14.42 0.24
CA THR A 366 -6.86 15.74 -0.28
C THR A 366 -7.65 16.80 0.48
N VAL A 367 -6.95 17.68 1.19
CA VAL A 367 -7.54 18.83 1.90
C VAL A 367 -7.88 19.90 0.87
N ASP A 368 -9.16 20.18 0.72
CA ASP A 368 -9.69 21.32 -0.03
C ASP A 368 -10.79 21.98 0.78
N PHE A 369 -10.50 23.10 1.42
CA PHE A 369 -11.48 23.84 2.25
C PHE A 369 -12.61 24.44 1.42
N ARG A 370 -12.47 24.55 0.09
CA ARG A 370 -13.53 25.00 -0.81
C ARG A 370 -14.53 23.89 -1.10
N ASN A 371 -14.07 22.61 -1.00
CA ASN A 371 -14.90 21.44 -1.23
C ASN A 371 -14.60 20.33 -0.19
N PRO A 372 -15.00 20.53 1.08
CA PRO A 372 -14.68 19.64 2.17
C PRO A 372 -15.46 18.30 2.16
N GLN A 373 -16.40 18.15 1.24
CA GLN A 373 -17.40 17.07 1.27
C GLN A 373 -16.79 15.66 1.14
N LEU A 374 -15.68 15.52 0.41
CA LEU A 374 -15.03 14.23 0.15
C LEU A 374 -13.84 13.96 1.08
N PHE A 375 -13.35 15.02 1.76
CA PHE A 375 -12.20 14.87 2.65
C PHE A 375 -12.50 13.97 3.84
N GLY A 376 -11.54 13.13 4.19
CA GLY A 376 -11.60 12.28 5.38
C GLY A 376 -12.73 11.25 5.38
N LYS A 377 -13.44 11.04 4.27
CA LYS A 377 -14.54 10.10 4.17
C LYS A 377 -14.14 8.84 3.42
N VAL A 378 -14.60 7.71 3.91
CA VAL A 378 -14.53 6.43 3.20
C VAL A 378 -15.76 6.28 2.35
N THR A 379 -15.60 6.30 1.04
CA THR A 379 -16.70 6.28 0.06
C THR A 379 -16.76 5.01 -0.77
N ALA A 380 -15.78 4.11 -0.63
CA ALA A 380 -15.67 2.90 -1.42
C ALA A 380 -15.20 1.71 -0.57
N SER A 381 -15.40 0.52 -1.10
CA SER A 381 -14.79 -0.70 -0.60
C SER A 381 -13.39 -0.91 -1.18
N SER A 382 -12.54 -1.65 -0.47
CA SER A 382 -11.22 -2.03 -0.97
C SER A 382 -11.32 -2.90 -2.22
N GLY A 383 -10.63 -2.53 -3.30
CA GLY A 383 -10.66 -3.22 -4.59
C GLY A 383 -10.21 -4.69 -4.53
N SER A 384 -9.27 -5.03 -3.66
CA SER A 384 -8.76 -6.41 -3.49
C SER A 384 -9.83 -7.40 -3.00
N PHE A 385 -10.90 -6.92 -2.38
CA PHE A 385 -11.99 -7.72 -1.84
C PHE A 385 -13.36 -7.28 -2.35
N SER A 386 -13.41 -6.51 -3.44
CA SER A 386 -14.65 -5.87 -3.92
C SER A 386 -15.79 -6.86 -4.21
N GLY A 387 -15.46 -8.06 -4.68
CA GLY A 387 -16.46 -9.12 -4.92
C GLY A 387 -17.05 -9.76 -3.67
N LEU A 388 -16.37 -9.65 -2.51
CA LEU A 388 -16.73 -10.30 -1.26
C LEU A 388 -17.21 -9.31 -0.19
N VAL A 389 -17.12 -8.02 -0.46
CA VAL A 389 -17.43 -6.97 0.51
C VAL A 389 -18.87 -6.97 0.94
N GLY A 390 -19.09 -7.06 2.25
CA GLY A 390 -20.41 -7.09 2.85
C GLY A 390 -21.29 -8.29 2.46
N ARG A 391 -20.74 -9.21 1.67
CA ARG A 391 -21.47 -10.40 1.20
C ARG A 391 -21.00 -11.65 1.92
N LEU A 392 -21.93 -12.50 2.20
CA LEU A 392 -21.69 -13.87 2.58
C LEU A 392 -21.49 -14.67 1.29
N TYR A 393 -20.31 -15.28 1.14
CA TYR A 393 -20.05 -16.21 0.05
C TYR A 393 -20.02 -17.63 0.61
N GLN A 394 -20.75 -18.54 -0.04
CA GLN A 394 -20.90 -19.93 0.38
C GLN A 394 -20.58 -20.85 -0.79
N SER A 395 -19.94 -21.97 -0.47
CA SER A 395 -19.70 -23.04 -1.43
C SER A 395 -19.86 -24.40 -0.76
N VAL A 396 -20.25 -25.39 -1.55
CA VAL A 396 -20.34 -26.79 -1.13
C VAL A 396 -19.40 -27.59 -2.00
N GLU A 397 -18.56 -28.38 -1.40
CA GLU A 397 -17.65 -29.31 -2.05
C GLU A 397 -17.93 -30.73 -1.53
N PHE A 398 -18.00 -31.70 -2.44
CA PHE A 398 -18.00 -33.11 -2.09
C PHE A 398 -16.79 -33.78 -2.70
N ARG A 399 -16.03 -34.51 -1.87
CA ARG A 399 -14.84 -35.22 -2.28
C ARG A 399 -14.94 -36.69 -1.86
N LEU A 400 -14.45 -37.58 -2.71
CA LEU A 400 -14.23 -38.98 -2.39
C LEU A 400 -12.71 -39.19 -2.20
N GLU A 401 -12.35 -39.79 -1.08
CA GLU A 401 -10.98 -40.13 -0.72
C GLU A 401 -10.84 -41.67 -0.69
N PHE A 402 -9.85 -42.20 -1.41
CA PHE A 402 -9.63 -43.62 -1.62
C PHE A 402 -8.41 -44.10 -0.84
#